data_3746b5aa9ed9b57039ae05cd54c610a6
#
_entry.id   3746b5aa9ed9b57039ae05cd54c610a6
#
_cell.length_a   1.000
_cell.length_b   1.000
_cell.length_c   1.000
_cell.angle_alpha   90.00
_cell.angle_beta   90.00
_cell.angle_gamma   90.00
#
_symmetry.space_group_name_H-M   'P 1'
#
loop_
_entity.id
_entity.type
_entity.pdbx_description
1 polymer ?
#
loop_
_entity_poly.entity_id
_entity_poly.type
_entity_poly.pdbx_seq_one_letter_code
_entity_poly.pdbx_strand_id
1 'polypeptide(L)'
;MFVIDTLLFTIDFTRFPGNSTEVKLEPGLHVIYGESGVGKSSLVQHLSGTHGNYPGNFDLEIEKCPHMIQIVLQNPDSQIVSDTLDGELAFSLECNQTDSAAIQSTFLALKEELPFSINGSRHPVTLSGGEKEILNIITAFSTAPELIIMDDCLSFLNRRMKSFILEKIQQKLRANNQIVLWLTSDIDDLQYGASCWELSLSSLSQFTPGEKPIFPCRKLMEGSLNLEIDSMSFDYKDERKLFKQMNCTVNNSRSLGIVGANGSGKTTLASLILGINHPDSGAIQLKLKGDNAPTMAYLDQFPERLIGEDTLENLLQKFLSIGKLQVHLHKKCITVMERNQIKWDLIRNKSSYDIPWSMLRIALIVILTHCEFDLLILDEPTFGLGWTQKVNLLQYLQRYLKQKHIIVISHDVEFVQNICNVVLSLDDDSITTSDLIQIERKDT
;
A
#
# COMPACT_ATOMS: atom_id res chain seq x y z
N MET A 1 4.15 -9.56 -39.81
CA MET A 1 4.14 -10.00 -38.43
C MET A 1 2.72 -9.75 -37.92
N PHE A 2 1.95 -10.78 -37.62
CA PHE A 2 0.59 -10.58 -37.10
C PHE A 2 0.73 -10.02 -35.68
N VAL A 3 0.28 -8.81 -35.48
CA VAL A 3 0.17 -8.25 -34.13
C VAL A 3 -0.90 -9.07 -33.40
N ILE A 4 -0.56 -9.64 -32.25
CA ILE A 4 -1.52 -10.38 -31.43
C ILE A 4 -2.19 -9.34 -30.52
N ASP A 5 -3.37 -8.89 -30.91
CA ASP A 5 -4.12 -7.83 -30.22
C ASP A 5 -5.06 -8.41 -29.16
N THR A 6 -4.85 -9.65 -28.72
CA THR A 6 -5.77 -10.34 -27.81
C THR A 6 -4.95 -11.18 -26.84
N LEU A 7 -5.25 -11.09 -25.55
CA LEU A 7 -4.82 -12.05 -24.54
C LEU A 7 -5.96 -13.05 -24.33
N LEU A 8 -5.67 -14.34 -24.56
CA LEU A 8 -6.61 -15.43 -24.33
C LEU A 8 -5.97 -16.49 -23.45
N PHE A 9 -6.60 -16.78 -22.33
CA PHE A 9 -6.14 -17.81 -21.42
C PHE A 9 -7.31 -18.50 -20.73
N THR A 10 -7.10 -19.75 -20.32
CA THR A 10 -8.00 -20.50 -19.47
C THR A 10 -7.36 -20.74 -18.11
N ILE A 11 -8.11 -20.49 -17.04
CA ILE A 11 -7.70 -20.71 -15.67
C ILE A 11 -8.53 -21.84 -15.05
N ASP A 12 -7.84 -22.85 -14.53
CA ASP A 12 -8.44 -24.04 -13.89
C ASP A 12 -8.06 -24.10 -12.42
N PHE A 13 -9.05 -24.15 -11.53
CA PHE A 13 -8.80 -24.16 -10.09
C PHE A 13 -8.56 -25.58 -9.58
N THR A 14 -7.32 -25.95 -9.32
CA THR A 14 -6.86 -27.31 -9.00
C THR A 14 -7.55 -27.95 -7.80
N ARG A 15 -7.96 -27.13 -6.81
CA ARG A 15 -8.68 -27.59 -5.61
C ARG A 15 -10.19 -27.62 -5.75
N PHE A 16 -10.71 -27.10 -6.88
CA PHE A 16 -12.15 -27.02 -7.15
C PHE A 16 -12.42 -27.51 -8.58
N PRO A 17 -12.32 -28.85 -8.82
CA PRO A 17 -12.50 -29.42 -10.15
C PRO A 17 -13.84 -29.02 -10.76
N GLY A 18 -13.79 -28.56 -12.01
CA GLY A 18 -14.95 -28.06 -12.74
C GLY A 18 -15.14 -26.54 -12.72
N ASN A 19 -14.33 -25.81 -11.94
CA ASN A 19 -14.27 -24.34 -12.01
C ASN A 19 -13.18 -23.93 -13.00
N SER A 20 -13.54 -23.91 -14.28
CA SER A 20 -12.69 -23.44 -15.38
C SER A 20 -13.29 -22.16 -15.96
N THR A 21 -12.45 -21.19 -16.29
CA THR A 21 -12.89 -19.94 -16.89
C THR A 21 -11.98 -19.54 -18.02
N GLU A 22 -12.55 -19.38 -19.20
CA GLU A 22 -11.88 -18.78 -20.35
C GLU A 22 -11.99 -17.27 -20.27
N VAL A 23 -10.86 -16.56 -20.43
CA VAL A 23 -10.77 -15.10 -20.38
C VAL A 23 -10.18 -14.61 -21.70
N LYS A 24 -10.95 -13.78 -22.41
CA LYS A 24 -10.53 -13.09 -23.60
C LYS A 24 -10.49 -11.60 -23.35
N LEU A 25 -9.30 -10.99 -23.50
CA LEU A 25 -9.08 -9.56 -23.34
C LEU A 25 -8.64 -8.94 -24.66
N GLU A 26 -9.38 -7.95 -25.11
CA GLU A 26 -9.10 -7.15 -26.29
C GLU A 26 -8.40 -5.84 -25.87
N PRO A 27 -7.87 -5.00 -26.78
CA PRO A 27 -7.25 -3.74 -26.41
C PRO A 27 -8.13 -2.89 -25.49
N GLY A 28 -7.55 -2.43 -24.38
CA GLY A 28 -8.26 -1.68 -23.34
C GLY A 28 -7.69 -1.88 -21.95
N LEU A 29 -8.31 -1.26 -20.97
CA LEU A 29 -8.00 -1.42 -19.54
C LEU A 29 -8.95 -2.47 -18.94
N HIS A 30 -8.40 -3.57 -18.46
CA HIS A 30 -9.12 -4.66 -17.80
C HIS A 30 -8.69 -4.74 -16.34
N VAL A 31 -9.65 -4.89 -15.45
CA VAL A 31 -9.39 -4.92 -14.01
C VAL A 31 -9.79 -6.27 -13.43
N ILE A 32 -8.85 -6.91 -12.74
CA ILE A 32 -9.12 -8.10 -11.93
C ILE A 32 -9.00 -7.71 -10.45
N TYR A 33 -10.13 -7.63 -9.79
CA TYR A 33 -10.19 -7.49 -8.34
C TYR A 33 -9.97 -8.82 -7.65
N GLY A 34 -9.26 -8.83 -6.54
CA GLY A 34 -9.18 -9.99 -5.67
C GLY A 34 -8.61 -9.62 -4.31
N GLU A 35 -9.14 -10.24 -3.26
CA GLU A 35 -8.60 -10.09 -1.91
C GLU A 35 -7.11 -10.45 -1.88
N SER A 36 -6.40 -9.94 -0.91
CA SER A 36 -4.97 -10.28 -0.77
C SER A 36 -4.80 -11.77 -0.44
N GLY A 37 -3.85 -12.43 -1.14
CA GLY A 37 -3.56 -13.84 -0.96
C GLY A 37 -4.39 -14.81 -1.82
N VAL A 38 -5.27 -14.32 -2.69
CA VAL A 38 -6.07 -15.18 -3.59
C VAL A 38 -5.28 -15.69 -4.80
N GLY A 39 -4.07 -15.14 -5.06
CA GLY A 39 -3.20 -15.58 -6.15
C GLY A 39 -3.01 -14.57 -7.27
N LYS A 40 -3.30 -13.27 -7.05
CA LYS A 40 -3.07 -12.22 -8.06
C LYS A 40 -1.65 -12.23 -8.60
N SER A 41 -0.64 -12.13 -7.75
CA SER A 41 0.77 -12.13 -8.18
C SER A 41 1.19 -13.47 -8.81
N SER A 42 0.56 -14.59 -8.42
CA SER A 42 0.76 -15.87 -9.12
C SER A 42 0.22 -15.82 -10.55
N LEU A 43 -0.95 -15.19 -10.76
CA LEU A 43 -1.50 -14.96 -12.10
C LEU A 43 -0.58 -14.09 -12.95
N VAL A 44 -0.03 -13.00 -12.37
CA VAL A 44 0.97 -12.15 -13.04
C VAL A 44 2.19 -12.97 -13.51
N GLN A 45 2.75 -13.80 -12.62
CA GLN A 45 3.92 -14.61 -12.92
C GLN A 45 3.66 -15.63 -14.03
N HIS A 46 2.51 -16.28 -14.03
CA HIS A 46 2.13 -17.23 -15.09
C HIS A 46 1.95 -16.52 -16.45
N LEU A 47 1.24 -15.40 -16.48
CA LEU A 47 1.00 -14.62 -17.70
C LEU A 47 2.28 -14.02 -18.27
N SER A 48 3.24 -13.66 -17.42
CA SER A 48 4.52 -13.08 -17.84
C SER A 48 5.58 -14.13 -18.21
N GLY A 49 5.31 -15.41 -17.98
CA GLY A 49 6.29 -16.49 -18.16
C GLY A 49 7.43 -16.48 -17.15
N THR A 50 7.34 -15.70 -16.09
CA THR A 50 8.33 -15.69 -15.01
C THR A 50 8.02 -16.83 -14.04
N HIS A 51 8.93 -17.80 -13.94
CA HIS A 51 8.76 -18.91 -12.98
C HIS A 51 9.01 -18.41 -11.56
N GLY A 52 7.95 -18.08 -10.84
CA GLY A 52 8.00 -17.74 -9.42
C GLY A 52 7.73 -18.97 -8.55
N ASN A 53 8.26 -18.92 -7.32
CA ASN A 53 8.06 -19.97 -6.30
C ASN A 53 6.69 -19.93 -5.60
N TYR A 54 5.70 -19.25 -6.16
CA TYR A 54 4.37 -19.19 -5.57
C TYR A 54 3.45 -20.21 -6.26
N PRO A 55 3.17 -21.36 -5.62
CA PRO A 55 2.17 -22.28 -6.14
C PRO A 55 0.81 -21.57 -6.12
N GLY A 56 0.30 -21.25 -7.28
CA GLY A 56 -1.09 -20.82 -7.44
C GLY A 56 -2.04 -21.93 -6.97
N ASN A 57 -3.28 -21.55 -6.62
CA ASN A 57 -4.34 -22.54 -6.40
C ASN A 57 -5.01 -22.94 -7.74
N PHE A 58 -4.38 -22.64 -8.86
CA PHE A 58 -4.87 -22.81 -10.21
C PHE A 58 -3.75 -23.14 -11.18
N ASP A 59 -4.12 -23.78 -12.27
CA ASP A 59 -3.30 -23.96 -13.47
C ASP A 59 -3.77 -22.96 -14.54
N LEU A 60 -2.85 -22.51 -15.39
CA LEU A 60 -3.13 -21.54 -16.45
C LEU A 60 -2.69 -22.11 -17.80
N GLU A 61 -3.61 -22.17 -18.75
CA GLU A 61 -3.33 -22.45 -20.14
C GLU A 61 -3.44 -21.16 -20.95
N ILE A 62 -2.34 -20.74 -21.59
CA ILE A 62 -2.30 -19.52 -22.38
C ILE A 62 -2.38 -19.89 -23.85
N GLU A 63 -3.49 -19.55 -24.48
CA GLU A 63 -3.76 -19.86 -25.89
C GLU A 63 -3.23 -18.78 -26.84
N LYS A 64 -3.34 -17.52 -26.41
CA LYS A 64 -2.78 -16.36 -27.10
C LYS A 64 -2.22 -15.38 -26.11
N CYS A 65 -0.99 -14.94 -26.34
CA CYS A 65 -0.34 -13.91 -25.54
C CYS A 65 0.41 -12.94 -26.44
N PRO A 66 0.31 -11.64 -26.24
CA PRO A 66 1.16 -10.65 -26.87
C PRO A 66 2.65 -10.95 -26.64
N HIS A 67 3.49 -10.55 -27.59
CA HIS A 67 4.93 -10.86 -27.51
C HIS A 67 5.68 -9.89 -26.60
N MET A 68 5.29 -8.62 -26.62
CA MET A 68 5.96 -7.57 -25.86
C MET A 68 5.14 -7.27 -24.59
N ILE A 69 5.61 -7.84 -23.48
CA ILE A 69 4.96 -7.71 -22.17
C ILE A 69 5.81 -6.84 -21.26
N GLN A 70 5.18 -5.90 -20.58
CA GLN A 70 5.77 -5.15 -19.47
C GLN A 70 4.98 -5.40 -18.20
N ILE A 71 5.67 -5.39 -17.04
CA ILE A 71 5.06 -5.62 -15.73
C ILE A 71 5.33 -4.39 -14.87
N VAL A 72 4.33 -3.96 -14.11
CA VAL A 72 4.48 -3.01 -13.02
C VAL A 72 4.21 -3.76 -11.73
N LEU A 73 5.23 -3.87 -10.87
CA LEU A 73 5.17 -4.65 -9.64
C LEU A 73 4.55 -3.85 -8.49
N GLN A 74 3.97 -4.57 -7.53
CA GLN A 74 3.40 -4.01 -6.31
C GLN A 74 4.43 -3.22 -5.49
N ASN A 75 5.66 -3.74 -5.36
CA ASN A 75 6.73 -3.02 -4.70
C ASN A 75 7.51 -2.19 -5.73
N PRO A 76 7.38 -0.85 -5.73
CA PRO A 76 8.06 -0.03 -6.71
C PRO A 76 9.59 -0.08 -6.59
N ASP A 77 10.14 -0.30 -5.39
CA ASP A 77 11.59 -0.41 -5.19
C ASP A 77 12.20 -1.63 -5.89
N SER A 78 11.41 -2.70 -6.10
CA SER A 78 11.87 -3.92 -6.76
C SER A 78 12.10 -3.78 -8.26
N GLN A 79 11.63 -2.70 -8.89
CA GLN A 79 11.79 -2.45 -10.32
C GLN A 79 12.87 -1.42 -10.65
N ILE A 80 13.31 -0.63 -9.67
CA ILE A 80 14.32 0.39 -9.86
C ILE A 80 15.69 -0.26 -10.00
N VAL A 81 16.36 -0.01 -11.13
CA VAL A 81 17.65 -0.63 -11.48
C VAL A 81 18.78 0.38 -11.64
N SER A 82 18.47 1.68 -11.78
CA SER A 82 19.45 2.73 -12.02
C SER A 82 19.71 3.57 -10.76
N ASP A 83 20.92 4.09 -10.64
CA ASP A 83 21.33 5.02 -9.58
C ASP A 83 20.86 6.47 -9.82
N THR A 84 20.30 6.75 -11.00
CA THR A 84 19.82 8.08 -11.38
C THR A 84 18.45 8.02 -12.03
N LEU A 85 17.65 9.07 -11.86
CA LEU A 85 16.33 9.16 -12.49
C LEU A 85 16.41 9.22 -14.01
N ASP A 86 17.40 9.92 -14.56
CA ASP A 86 17.61 9.96 -16.00
C ASP A 86 18.02 8.57 -16.53
N GLY A 87 18.84 7.82 -15.78
CA GLY A 87 19.21 6.45 -16.10
C GLY A 87 17.99 5.51 -16.07
N GLU A 88 17.11 5.65 -15.07
CA GLU A 88 15.91 4.83 -14.96
C GLU A 88 14.93 5.05 -16.12
N LEU A 89 14.72 6.31 -16.54
CA LEU A 89 13.91 6.63 -17.72
C LEU A 89 14.51 6.13 -19.03
N ALA A 90 15.85 6.14 -19.15
CA ALA A 90 16.55 5.70 -20.35
C ALA A 90 16.66 4.18 -20.45
N PHE A 91 16.73 3.47 -19.33
CA PHE A 91 17.07 2.05 -19.25
C PHE A 91 16.19 1.15 -20.16
N SER A 92 14.87 1.31 -20.09
CA SER A 92 13.95 0.51 -20.89
C SER A 92 14.08 0.81 -22.40
N LEU A 93 14.39 2.04 -22.78
CA LEU A 93 14.62 2.45 -24.16
C LEU A 93 15.91 1.85 -24.71
N GLU A 94 16.98 1.86 -23.93
CA GLU A 94 18.28 1.28 -24.27
C GLU A 94 18.21 -0.24 -24.43
N CYS A 95 17.48 -0.93 -23.53
CA CYS A 95 17.28 -2.38 -23.59
C CYS A 95 16.54 -2.84 -24.85
N ASN A 96 15.68 -2.00 -25.42
CA ASN A 96 14.91 -2.33 -26.63
C ASN A 96 15.63 -1.99 -27.95
N GLN A 97 16.94 -1.69 -27.90
CA GLN A 97 17.78 -1.39 -29.07
C GLN A 97 17.21 -0.27 -29.97
N THR A 98 16.57 0.72 -29.35
CA THR A 98 16.03 1.88 -30.05
C THR A 98 17.17 2.76 -30.58
N ASP A 99 17.00 3.36 -31.75
CA ASP A 99 17.98 4.30 -32.33
C ASP A 99 18.25 5.47 -31.39
N SER A 100 19.53 5.93 -31.32
CA SER A 100 19.96 6.95 -30.37
C SER A 100 19.17 8.27 -30.46
N ALA A 101 18.79 8.68 -31.71
CA ALA A 101 17.98 9.89 -31.86
C ALA A 101 16.54 9.69 -31.34
N ALA A 102 15.97 8.49 -31.53
CA ALA A 102 14.67 8.13 -31.01
C ALA A 102 14.70 8.00 -29.49
N ILE A 103 15.78 7.46 -28.90
CA ILE A 103 15.96 7.40 -27.43
C ILE A 103 15.88 8.80 -26.85
N GLN A 104 16.65 9.76 -27.39
CA GLN A 104 16.72 11.11 -26.86
C GLN A 104 15.36 11.83 -26.93
N SER A 105 14.63 11.70 -28.04
CA SER A 105 13.30 12.33 -28.20
C SER A 105 12.28 11.71 -27.23
N THR A 106 12.25 10.39 -27.11
CA THR A 106 11.34 9.69 -26.19
C THR A 106 11.68 9.98 -24.73
N PHE A 107 12.96 9.99 -24.38
CA PHE A 107 13.42 10.34 -23.04
C PHE A 107 12.93 11.73 -22.61
N LEU A 108 13.07 12.75 -23.47
CA LEU A 108 12.57 14.09 -23.17
C LEU A 108 11.05 14.11 -22.98
N ALA A 109 10.31 13.40 -23.83
CA ALA A 109 8.86 13.29 -23.70
C ALA A 109 8.45 12.60 -22.39
N LEU A 110 9.11 11.51 -21.99
CA LEU A 110 8.86 10.83 -20.71
C LEU A 110 9.11 11.74 -19.52
N LYS A 111 10.16 12.55 -19.58
CA LYS A 111 10.50 13.50 -18.52
C LYS A 111 9.43 14.59 -18.35
N GLU A 112 8.80 15.02 -19.45
CA GLU A 112 7.67 15.96 -19.43
C GLU A 112 6.35 15.30 -18.97
N GLU A 113 6.21 13.99 -19.09
CA GLU A 113 5.02 13.26 -18.62
C GLU A 113 4.96 13.17 -17.09
N LEU A 114 6.09 13.31 -16.39
CA LEU A 114 6.14 13.19 -14.94
C LEU A 114 5.42 14.38 -14.27
N PRO A 115 4.51 14.14 -13.32
CA PRO A 115 3.74 15.20 -12.68
C PRO A 115 4.53 15.99 -11.62
N PHE A 116 5.82 15.75 -11.50
CA PHE A 116 6.72 16.40 -10.55
C PHE A 116 8.05 16.75 -11.22
N SER A 117 8.69 17.84 -10.77
CA SER A 117 9.98 18.26 -11.29
C SER A 117 11.09 17.34 -10.80
N ILE A 118 11.90 16.84 -11.72
CA ILE A 118 12.99 15.93 -11.42
C ILE A 118 14.34 16.59 -11.73
N ASN A 119 15.23 16.57 -10.73
CA ASN A 119 16.66 16.64 -11.00
C ASN A 119 17.10 15.23 -11.47
N GLY A 120 17.47 15.10 -12.73
CA GLY A 120 17.81 13.81 -13.36
C GLY A 120 18.95 13.05 -12.70
N SER A 121 19.86 13.75 -12.00
CA SER A 121 20.95 13.15 -11.24
C SER A 121 20.53 12.64 -9.85
N ARG A 122 19.31 12.89 -9.41
CA ARG A 122 18.79 12.41 -8.12
C ARG A 122 18.66 10.90 -8.13
N HIS A 123 19.02 10.25 -7.01
CA HIS A 123 18.87 8.80 -6.87
C HIS A 123 17.38 8.43 -6.67
N PRO A 124 16.82 7.45 -7.40
CA PRO A 124 15.42 7.08 -7.31
C PRO A 124 14.94 6.65 -5.92
N VAL A 125 15.84 6.11 -5.10
CA VAL A 125 15.55 5.73 -3.70
C VAL A 125 15.02 6.90 -2.86
N THR A 126 15.36 8.13 -3.24
CA THR A 126 14.93 9.34 -2.53
C THR A 126 13.51 9.80 -2.89
N LEU A 127 12.90 9.17 -3.90
CA LEU A 127 11.51 9.41 -4.25
C LEU A 127 10.56 8.82 -3.19
N SER A 128 9.40 9.43 -3.03
CA SER A 128 8.29 8.83 -2.28
C SER A 128 7.78 7.57 -2.99
N GLY A 129 7.08 6.69 -2.26
CA GLY A 129 6.49 5.49 -2.84
C GLY A 129 5.59 5.77 -4.06
N GLY A 130 4.76 6.81 -3.99
CA GLY A 130 3.91 7.21 -5.11
C GLY A 130 4.68 7.77 -6.31
N GLU A 131 5.75 8.54 -6.10
CA GLU A 131 6.62 9.02 -7.19
C GLU A 131 7.34 7.87 -7.89
N LYS A 132 7.82 6.87 -7.13
CA LYS A 132 8.42 5.65 -7.68
C LYS A 132 7.42 4.84 -8.51
N GLU A 133 6.20 4.70 -8.01
CA GLU A 133 5.12 4.01 -8.71
C GLU A 133 4.79 4.68 -10.04
N ILE A 134 4.69 6.01 -10.06
CA ILE A 134 4.50 6.79 -11.30
C ILE A 134 5.67 6.60 -12.26
N LEU A 135 6.91 6.65 -11.76
CA LEU A 135 8.10 6.43 -12.56
C LEU A 135 8.04 5.05 -13.24
N ASN A 136 7.75 3.98 -12.48
CA ASN A 136 7.66 2.62 -13.01
C ASN A 136 6.54 2.45 -14.04
N ILE A 137 5.40 3.13 -13.86
CA ILE A 137 4.32 3.10 -14.84
C ILE A 137 4.74 3.80 -16.13
N ILE A 138 5.32 4.99 -16.04
CA ILE A 138 5.76 5.77 -17.20
C ILE A 138 6.82 5.00 -17.98
N THR A 139 7.81 4.39 -17.31
CA THR A 139 8.83 3.55 -17.94
C THR A 139 8.25 2.29 -18.58
N ALA A 140 7.26 1.65 -17.97
CA ALA A 140 6.58 0.49 -18.56
C ALA A 140 5.87 0.83 -19.89
N PHE A 141 5.32 2.03 -20.02
CA PHE A 141 4.68 2.50 -21.27
C PHE A 141 5.67 3.06 -22.31
N SER A 142 6.94 3.28 -21.95
CA SER A 142 7.93 3.95 -22.81
C SER A 142 8.23 3.21 -24.10
N THR A 143 8.15 1.89 -24.09
CA THR A 143 8.46 1.00 -25.23
C THR A 143 7.23 0.61 -26.04
N ALA A 144 6.07 1.20 -25.74
CA ALA A 144 4.78 0.88 -26.35
C ALA A 144 4.50 -0.64 -26.41
N PRO A 145 4.56 -1.37 -25.28
CA PRO A 145 4.34 -2.81 -25.25
C PRO A 145 2.90 -3.16 -25.67
N GLU A 146 2.70 -4.38 -26.13
CA GLU A 146 1.38 -4.89 -26.52
C GLU A 146 0.51 -5.21 -25.29
N LEU A 147 1.14 -5.69 -24.21
CA LEU A 147 0.51 -6.02 -22.94
C LEU A 147 1.27 -5.38 -21.76
N ILE A 148 0.54 -4.73 -20.89
CA ILE A 148 1.05 -4.24 -19.60
C ILE A 148 0.27 -4.92 -18.50
N ILE A 149 0.98 -5.61 -17.60
CA ILE A 149 0.39 -6.23 -16.42
C ILE A 149 0.76 -5.38 -15.19
N MET A 150 -0.24 -4.90 -14.48
CA MET A 150 -0.10 -4.04 -13.30
C MET A 150 -0.51 -4.83 -12.05
N ASP A 151 0.46 -5.22 -11.20
CA ASP A 151 0.22 -5.99 -9.99
C ASP A 151 0.05 -5.07 -8.78
N ASP A 152 -1.19 -4.85 -8.36
CA ASP A 152 -1.61 -4.06 -7.19
C ASP A 152 -0.92 -2.68 -7.09
N CYS A 153 -0.49 -2.14 -8.22
CA CYS A 153 0.08 -0.80 -8.33
C CYS A 153 -1.02 0.26 -8.31
N LEU A 154 -0.69 1.53 -8.18
CA LEU A 154 -1.53 2.71 -7.91
C LEU A 154 -2.02 2.81 -6.46
N SER A 155 -1.60 1.91 -5.59
CA SER A 155 -2.03 1.90 -4.20
C SER A 155 -1.28 2.91 -3.33
N PHE A 156 -0.08 3.36 -3.75
CA PHE A 156 0.65 4.48 -3.12
C PHE A 156 0.15 5.85 -3.54
N LEU A 157 -0.76 5.92 -4.53
CA LEU A 157 -1.24 7.19 -5.06
C LEU A 157 -2.49 7.66 -4.32
N ASN A 158 -2.53 8.94 -3.96
CA ASN A 158 -3.78 9.55 -3.53
C ASN A 158 -4.79 9.59 -4.69
N ARG A 159 -6.07 9.78 -4.36
CA ARG A 159 -7.17 9.74 -5.33
C ARG A 159 -6.96 10.67 -6.54
N ARG A 160 -6.42 11.88 -6.33
CA ARG A 160 -6.18 12.85 -7.40
C ARG A 160 -5.09 12.37 -8.36
N MET A 161 -3.98 11.88 -7.81
CA MET A 161 -2.86 11.39 -8.61
C MET A 161 -3.21 10.08 -9.33
N LYS A 162 -3.97 9.19 -8.68
CA LYS A 162 -4.48 7.97 -9.27
C LYS A 162 -5.37 8.27 -10.48
N SER A 163 -6.31 9.22 -10.36
CA SER A 163 -7.16 9.65 -11.47
C SER A 163 -6.34 10.25 -12.62
N PHE A 164 -5.33 11.07 -12.32
CA PHE A 164 -4.43 11.65 -13.32
C PHE A 164 -3.67 10.57 -14.11
N ILE A 165 -3.09 9.58 -13.42
CA ILE A 165 -2.34 8.49 -14.08
C ILE A 165 -3.27 7.61 -14.90
N LEU A 166 -4.47 7.28 -14.40
CA LEU A 166 -5.45 6.49 -15.14
C LEU A 166 -5.94 7.21 -16.41
N GLU A 167 -6.11 8.53 -16.36
CA GLU A 167 -6.41 9.31 -17.55
C GLU A 167 -5.28 9.24 -18.60
N LYS A 168 -4.02 9.33 -18.16
CA LYS A 168 -2.85 9.16 -19.02
C LYS A 168 -2.80 7.75 -19.64
N ILE A 169 -3.05 6.70 -18.85
CA ILE A 169 -3.15 5.32 -19.33
C ILE A 169 -4.24 5.22 -20.41
N GLN A 170 -5.43 5.74 -20.16
CA GLN A 170 -6.52 5.70 -21.14
C GLN A 170 -6.18 6.45 -22.44
N GLN A 171 -5.47 7.59 -22.37
CA GLN A 171 -5.00 8.30 -23.54
C GLN A 171 -4.03 7.45 -24.39
N LYS A 172 -3.07 6.77 -23.74
CA LYS A 172 -2.11 5.87 -24.40
C LYS A 172 -2.81 4.66 -25.03
N LEU A 173 -3.78 4.07 -24.35
CA LEU A 173 -4.59 2.95 -24.86
C LEU A 173 -5.35 3.31 -26.13
N ARG A 174 -5.94 4.52 -26.18
CA ARG A 174 -6.64 4.99 -27.38
C ARG A 174 -5.71 5.20 -28.60
N ALA A 175 -4.44 5.53 -28.33
CA ALA A 175 -3.44 5.77 -29.38
C ALA A 175 -2.78 4.50 -29.92
N ASN A 176 -2.58 3.47 -29.10
CA ASN A 176 -1.62 2.40 -29.34
C ASN A 176 -2.21 0.98 -29.36
N ASN A 177 -3.52 0.80 -29.32
CA ASN A 177 -4.15 -0.53 -29.37
C ASN A 177 -3.53 -1.55 -28.40
N GLN A 178 -3.28 -1.14 -27.15
CA GLN A 178 -2.60 -1.92 -26.10
C GLN A 178 -3.61 -2.57 -25.16
N ILE A 179 -3.20 -3.66 -24.53
CA ILE A 179 -3.93 -4.29 -23.43
C ILE A 179 -3.26 -3.89 -22.12
N VAL A 180 -4.02 -3.36 -21.17
CA VAL A 180 -3.60 -3.21 -19.78
C VAL A 180 -4.43 -4.13 -18.91
N LEU A 181 -3.77 -5.05 -18.22
CA LEU A 181 -4.36 -5.93 -17.24
C LEU A 181 -3.96 -5.45 -15.84
N TRP A 182 -4.89 -4.86 -15.12
CA TRP A 182 -4.65 -4.33 -13.78
C TRP A 182 -5.26 -5.25 -12.72
N LEU A 183 -4.40 -5.88 -11.93
CA LEU A 183 -4.80 -6.67 -10.78
C LEU A 183 -4.78 -5.76 -9.54
N THR A 184 -5.86 -5.74 -8.79
CA THR A 184 -6.00 -4.86 -7.62
C THR A 184 -6.66 -5.55 -6.43
N SER A 185 -6.33 -5.10 -5.24
CA SER A 185 -7.04 -5.43 -3.99
C SER A 185 -8.07 -4.37 -3.58
N ASP A 186 -8.15 -3.25 -4.30
CA ASP A 186 -9.13 -2.21 -4.05
C ASP A 186 -10.36 -2.36 -4.95
N ILE A 187 -11.52 -2.64 -4.34
CA ILE A 187 -12.78 -2.80 -5.06
C ILE A 187 -13.21 -1.53 -5.81
N ASP A 188 -12.78 -0.36 -5.34
CA ASP A 188 -13.10 0.93 -5.97
C ASP A 188 -12.41 1.09 -7.35
N ASP A 189 -11.40 0.28 -7.64
CA ASP A 189 -10.68 0.30 -8.92
C ASP A 189 -11.48 -0.29 -10.07
N LEU A 190 -12.46 -1.13 -9.78
CA LEU A 190 -13.32 -1.74 -10.79
C LEU A 190 -14.09 -0.71 -11.64
N GLN A 191 -14.31 0.50 -11.13
CA GLN A 191 -14.98 1.56 -11.89
C GLN A 191 -14.22 2.03 -13.14
N TYR A 192 -12.92 1.72 -13.25
CA TYR A 192 -12.05 2.18 -14.34
C TYR A 192 -11.89 1.18 -15.48
N GLY A 193 -12.24 -0.09 -15.26
CA GLY A 193 -12.07 -1.17 -16.23
C GLY A 193 -13.12 -1.18 -17.34
N ALA A 194 -12.69 -1.47 -18.58
CA ALA A 194 -13.60 -1.79 -19.69
C ALA A 194 -14.25 -3.16 -19.48
N SER A 195 -13.51 -4.12 -18.88
CA SER A 195 -14.07 -5.34 -18.30
C SER A 195 -13.52 -5.54 -16.90
N CYS A 196 -14.36 -6.08 -16.04
CA CYS A 196 -14.05 -6.25 -14.62
C CYS A 196 -14.28 -7.71 -14.21
N TRP A 197 -13.33 -8.26 -13.45
CA TRP A 197 -13.34 -9.65 -13.02
C TRP A 197 -13.06 -9.72 -11.52
N GLU A 198 -13.55 -10.78 -10.90
CA GLU A 198 -13.23 -11.09 -9.50
C GLU A 198 -12.49 -12.42 -9.43
N LEU A 199 -11.27 -12.39 -8.89
CA LEU A 199 -10.47 -13.55 -8.58
C LEU A 199 -10.64 -13.93 -7.12
N SER A 200 -11.10 -15.16 -6.89
CA SER A 200 -11.22 -15.77 -5.56
C SER A 200 -10.27 -16.96 -5.43
N LEU A 201 -10.25 -17.62 -4.27
CA LEU A 201 -9.48 -18.85 -4.07
C LEU A 201 -9.98 -20.03 -4.93
N SER A 202 -11.20 -19.95 -5.48
CA SER A 202 -11.88 -21.04 -6.15
C SER A 202 -12.43 -20.72 -7.54
N SER A 203 -12.39 -19.47 -7.98
CA SER A 203 -12.99 -19.05 -9.24
C SER A 203 -12.40 -17.71 -9.73
N LEU A 204 -12.45 -17.53 -11.05
CA LEU A 204 -12.39 -16.23 -11.71
C LEU A 204 -13.70 -16.02 -12.45
N SER A 205 -14.40 -14.93 -12.18
CA SER A 205 -15.69 -14.64 -12.80
C SER A 205 -15.82 -13.16 -13.16
N GLN A 206 -16.67 -12.84 -14.14
CA GLN A 206 -16.96 -11.43 -14.41
C GLN A 206 -17.59 -10.80 -13.16
N PHE A 207 -17.04 -9.64 -12.78
CA PHE A 207 -17.53 -8.90 -11.63
C PHE A 207 -18.83 -8.19 -11.99
N THR A 208 -19.84 -8.39 -11.15
CA THR A 208 -21.08 -7.62 -11.20
C THR A 208 -21.07 -6.64 -10.03
N PRO A 209 -21.10 -5.32 -10.27
CA PRO A 209 -21.12 -4.33 -9.18
C PRO A 209 -22.26 -4.62 -8.21
N GLY A 210 -21.92 -4.85 -6.96
CA GLY A 210 -22.83 -4.94 -5.82
C GLY A 210 -22.73 -3.71 -4.92
N GLU A 211 -23.56 -3.66 -3.88
CA GLU A 211 -23.39 -2.62 -2.85
C GLU A 211 -22.06 -2.85 -2.11
N LYS A 212 -21.24 -1.78 -2.03
CA LYS A 212 -20.00 -1.80 -1.26
C LYS A 212 -20.35 -2.02 0.22
N PRO A 213 -19.80 -3.04 0.88
CA PRO A 213 -20.04 -3.23 2.30
C PRO A 213 -19.60 -1.98 3.09
N ILE A 214 -20.37 -1.60 4.09
CA ILE A 214 -20.07 -0.42 4.93
C ILE A 214 -19.24 -0.88 6.14
N PHE A 215 -18.24 -0.10 6.54
CA PHE A 215 -17.53 -0.37 7.79
C PHE A 215 -18.49 -0.34 8.98
N PRO A 216 -18.36 -1.31 9.92
CA PRO A 216 -19.19 -1.31 11.12
C PRO A 216 -18.95 -0.05 11.94
N CYS A 217 -20.04 0.64 12.25
CA CYS A 217 -19.99 1.87 13.05
C CYS A 217 -19.41 1.59 14.44
N ARG A 218 -18.59 2.51 14.95
CA ARG A 218 -17.90 2.38 16.22
C ARG A 218 -18.47 3.29 17.30
N LYS A 219 -18.39 2.81 18.55
CA LYS A 219 -18.53 3.64 19.74
C LYS A 219 -17.17 4.23 20.10
N LEU A 220 -17.05 5.56 20.10
CA LEU A 220 -15.85 6.28 20.53
C LEU A 220 -15.52 5.94 22.00
N MET A 221 -14.22 5.81 22.32
CA MET A 221 -13.75 5.51 23.67
C MET A 221 -12.81 6.63 24.12
N GLU A 222 -13.04 7.13 25.32
CA GLU A 222 -12.12 8.08 25.96
C GLU A 222 -10.78 7.43 26.26
N GLY A 223 -9.72 8.22 26.19
CA GLY A 223 -8.35 7.80 26.43
C GLY A 223 -7.57 8.83 27.24
N SER A 224 -6.28 8.62 27.32
CA SER A 224 -5.36 9.53 28.02
C SER A 224 -4.22 10.03 27.11
N LEU A 225 -4.35 9.86 25.78
CA LEU A 225 -3.39 10.42 24.84
C LEU A 225 -3.60 11.93 24.75
N ASN A 226 -2.54 12.65 25.07
CA ASN A 226 -2.46 14.10 24.90
C ASN A 226 -1.25 14.38 24.00
N LEU A 227 -1.48 15.08 22.91
CA LEU A 227 -0.45 15.54 21.99
C LEU A 227 -0.53 17.05 21.91
N GLU A 228 0.57 17.71 22.21
CA GLU A 228 0.72 19.16 22.09
C GLU A 228 1.86 19.46 21.12
N ILE A 229 1.57 20.23 20.09
CA ILE A 229 2.52 20.75 19.12
C ILE A 229 2.43 22.27 19.21
N ASP A 230 3.54 22.91 19.58
CA ASP A 230 3.61 24.36 19.75
C ASP A 230 4.64 24.97 18.79
N SER A 231 4.14 25.81 17.88
CA SER A 231 4.93 26.60 16.94
C SER A 231 6.04 25.82 16.23
N MET A 232 5.77 24.53 15.96
CA MET A 232 6.72 23.57 15.41
C MET A 232 7.01 23.86 13.94
N SER A 233 8.30 23.95 13.61
CA SER A 233 8.79 24.02 12.23
C SER A 233 9.80 22.91 11.98
N PHE A 234 9.76 22.35 10.77
CA PHE A 234 10.71 21.32 10.36
C PHE A 234 10.92 21.33 8.83
N ASP A 235 12.18 21.25 8.43
CA ASP A 235 12.60 21.17 7.04
C ASP A 235 13.63 20.06 6.85
N TYR A 236 13.59 19.34 5.76
CA TYR A 236 14.72 18.54 5.30
C TYR A 236 15.74 19.46 4.63
N LYS A 237 17.03 19.33 4.98
CA LYS A 237 18.14 20.27 4.71
C LYS A 237 18.32 20.75 3.25
N ASP A 238 17.74 20.05 2.28
CA ASP A 238 17.91 20.39 0.84
C ASP A 238 16.56 20.43 0.10
N GLU A 239 15.44 20.48 0.82
CA GLU A 239 14.12 20.34 0.24
C GLU A 239 13.09 21.34 0.79
N ARG A 240 11.90 21.30 0.24
CA ARG A 240 10.70 22.08 0.54
C ARG A 240 10.43 22.15 2.05
N LYS A 241 10.18 23.36 2.56
CA LYS A 241 9.68 23.57 3.92
C LYS A 241 8.41 22.77 4.14
N LEU A 242 8.48 21.82 5.08
CA LEU A 242 7.41 20.86 5.30
C LEU A 242 6.41 21.37 6.34
N PHE A 243 6.91 21.87 7.47
CA PHE A 243 6.07 22.45 8.53
C PHE A 243 6.54 23.86 8.90
N LYS A 244 5.60 24.80 9.01
CA LYS A 244 5.85 26.18 9.39
C LYS A 244 4.95 26.56 10.57
N GLN A 245 5.53 26.71 11.76
CA GLN A 245 4.83 27.14 12.98
C GLN A 245 3.54 26.35 13.23
N MET A 246 3.61 25.04 13.05
CA MET A 246 2.49 24.14 13.27
C MET A 246 2.05 24.20 14.73
N ASN A 247 0.74 24.33 14.95
CA ASN A 247 0.13 24.26 16.26
C ASN A 247 -1.00 23.22 16.23
N CYS A 248 -1.00 22.32 17.22
CA CYS A 248 -2.04 21.30 17.34
C CYS A 248 -2.15 20.83 18.78
N THR A 249 -3.36 20.67 19.26
CA THR A 249 -3.62 20.13 20.60
C THR A 249 -4.68 19.04 20.51
N VAL A 250 -4.32 17.85 20.96
CA VAL A 250 -5.23 16.69 21.11
C VAL A 250 -5.26 16.32 22.58
N ASN A 251 -6.45 16.25 23.16
CA ASN A 251 -6.63 15.95 24.59
C ASN A 251 -7.49 14.71 24.79
N ASN A 252 -7.14 13.92 25.79
CA ASN A 252 -7.93 12.79 26.29
C ASN A 252 -8.41 11.82 25.22
N SER A 253 -7.59 11.60 24.19
CA SER A 253 -7.94 10.70 23.09
C SER A 253 -7.48 9.27 23.35
N ARG A 254 -8.22 8.30 22.80
CA ARG A 254 -7.79 6.89 22.76
C ARG A 254 -7.02 6.60 21.47
N SER A 255 -7.38 7.28 20.40
CA SER A 255 -6.82 7.07 19.08
C SER A 255 -6.76 8.37 18.28
N LEU A 256 -5.66 8.59 17.58
CA LEU A 256 -5.42 9.73 16.71
C LEU A 256 -5.20 9.24 15.28
N GLY A 257 -5.93 9.80 14.33
CA GLY A 257 -5.69 9.64 12.92
C GLY A 257 -4.91 10.81 12.35
N ILE A 258 -3.94 10.55 11.48
CA ILE A 258 -3.22 11.57 10.72
C ILE A 258 -3.48 11.27 9.25
N VAL A 259 -4.20 12.16 8.58
CA VAL A 259 -4.54 12.02 7.15
C VAL A 259 -3.98 13.19 6.35
N GLY A 260 -3.85 13.01 5.05
CA GLY A 260 -3.38 14.03 4.11
C GLY A 260 -2.85 13.43 2.83
N ALA A 261 -2.61 14.28 1.84
CA ALA A 261 -2.07 13.89 0.54
C ALA A 261 -0.66 13.27 0.66
N ASN A 262 -0.22 12.58 -0.40
CA ASN A 262 1.17 12.10 -0.46
C ASN A 262 2.11 13.29 -0.46
N GLY A 263 3.21 13.18 0.32
CA GLY A 263 4.17 14.28 0.50
C GLY A 263 3.71 15.37 1.47
N SER A 264 2.53 15.25 2.13
CA SER A 264 2.07 16.23 3.13
C SER A 264 2.84 16.17 4.46
N GLY A 265 3.74 15.21 4.63
CA GLY A 265 4.56 15.08 5.85
C GLY A 265 4.01 14.14 6.92
N LYS A 266 3.03 13.27 6.61
CA LYS A 266 2.45 12.33 7.58
C LYS A 266 3.49 11.47 8.29
N THR A 267 4.34 10.78 7.53
CA THR A 267 5.42 9.95 8.07
C THR A 267 6.48 10.78 8.79
N THR A 268 6.74 12.01 8.33
CA THR A 268 7.64 12.94 9.01
C THR A 268 7.08 13.38 10.36
N LEU A 269 5.77 13.69 10.42
CA LEU A 269 5.13 14.02 11.70
C LEU A 269 5.19 12.84 12.67
N ALA A 270 5.01 11.59 12.18
CA ALA A 270 5.21 10.40 13.00
C ALA A 270 6.64 10.30 13.55
N SER A 271 7.65 10.55 12.74
CA SER A 271 9.06 10.50 13.15
C SER A 271 9.40 11.58 14.19
N LEU A 272 8.77 12.76 14.09
CA LEU A 272 8.88 13.83 15.08
C LEU A 272 8.17 13.46 16.40
N ILE A 273 6.99 12.87 16.34
CA ILE A 273 6.26 12.37 17.54
C ILE A 273 7.06 11.26 18.23
N LEU A 274 7.73 10.40 17.47
CA LEU A 274 8.59 9.32 17.98
C LEU A 274 9.93 9.84 18.54
N GLY A 275 10.29 11.10 18.27
CA GLY A 275 11.59 11.66 18.65
C GLY A 275 12.76 11.12 17.81
N ILE A 276 12.48 10.47 16.66
CA ILE A 276 13.49 10.04 15.69
C ILE A 276 14.10 11.28 15.01
N ASN A 277 13.23 12.19 14.59
CA ASN A 277 13.62 13.54 14.13
C ASN A 277 13.28 14.57 15.20
N HIS A 278 13.98 15.68 15.20
CA HIS A 278 13.73 16.80 16.10
C HIS A 278 13.28 18.02 15.29
N PRO A 279 12.30 18.80 15.79
CA PRO A 279 11.88 20.01 15.10
C PRO A 279 13.03 21.04 15.05
N ASP A 280 13.10 21.84 14.00
CA ASP A 280 14.06 22.95 13.87
C ASP A 280 13.72 24.09 14.85
N SER A 281 12.45 24.28 15.15
CA SER A 281 11.95 25.20 16.16
C SER A 281 10.59 24.75 16.71
N GLY A 282 10.21 25.29 17.88
CA GLY A 282 9.00 24.88 18.59
C GLY A 282 9.17 23.59 19.38
N ALA A 283 8.06 22.94 19.73
CA ALA A 283 8.07 21.74 20.56
C ALA A 283 6.97 20.76 20.19
N ILE A 284 7.22 19.47 20.42
CA ILE A 284 6.22 18.40 20.38
C ILE A 284 6.27 17.67 21.71
N GLN A 285 5.12 17.50 22.35
CA GLN A 285 4.97 16.75 23.57
C GLN A 285 3.85 15.72 23.43
N LEU A 286 4.20 14.46 23.64
CA LEU A 286 3.23 13.36 23.70
C LEU A 286 3.21 12.82 25.13
N LYS A 287 2.03 12.78 25.72
CA LYS A 287 1.82 12.25 27.08
C LYS A 287 0.67 11.24 27.07
N LEU A 288 0.83 10.17 27.81
CA LEU A 288 -0.23 9.25 28.22
C LEU A 288 -0.45 9.40 29.73
N LYS A 289 -1.33 8.59 30.29
CA LYS A 289 -1.60 8.61 31.74
C LYS A 289 -0.35 8.22 32.53
N GLY A 290 0.15 9.12 33.37
CA GLY A 290 1.37 8.95 34.17
C GLY A 290 2.50 9.93 33.79
N ASP A 291 3.54 10.00 34.64
CA ASP A 291 4.67 10.93 34.46
C ASP A 291 5.81 10.37 33.58
N ASN A 292 5.76 9.08 33.28
CA ASN A 292 6.80 8.43 32.46
C ASN A 292 6.53 8.62 30.97
N ALA A 293 7.61 8.74 30.19
CA ALA A 293 7.52 8.71 28.74
C ALA A 293 6.91 7.37 28.28
N PRO A 294 5.91 7.38 27.37
CA PRO A 294 5.26 6.15 26.91
C PRO A 294 6.23 5.27 26.12
N THR A 295 6.13 3.97 26.32
CA THR A 295 6.79 3.00 25.43
C THR A 295 6.01 2.92 24.13
N MET A 296 6.69 3.14 23.00
CA MET A 296 6.05 3.21 21.69
C MET A 296 6.54 2.11 20.76
N ALA A 297 5.66 1.58 19.93
CA ALA A 297 6.00 0.77 18.78
C ALA A 297 5.55 1.46 17.51
N TYR A 298 6.38 1.39 16.47
CA TYR A 298 6.10 1.96 15.16
C TYR A 298 6.16 0.87 14.09
N LEU A 299 5.11 0.78 13.30
CA LEU A 299 5.08 -0.04 12.09
C LEU A 299 5.10 0.88 10.87
N ASP A 300 6.21 0.84 10.16
CA ASP A 300 6.46 1.61 8.93
C ASP A 300 5.52 1.16 7.79
N GLN A 301 5.33 2.03 6.81
CA GLN A 301 4.62 1.75 5.57
C GLN A 301 5.19 0.52 4.85
N PHE A 302 6.48 0.26 4.98
CA PHE A 302 7.18 -0.91 4.44
C PHE A 302 7.47 -1.90 5.58
N PRO A 303 6.60 -2.89 5.82
CA PRO A 303 6.66 -3.75 7.00
C PRO A 303 7.93 -4.60 7.07
N GLU A 304 8.56 -4.92 5.93
CA GLU A 304 9.83 -5.63 5.86
C GLU A 304 10.99 -4.89 6.53
N ARG A 305 10.93 -3.56 6.62
CA ARG A 305 11.98 -2.76 7.28
C ARG A 305 12.10 -3.03 8.77
N LEU A 306 11.02 -3.50 9.41
CA LEU A 306 11.05 -3.85 10.82
C LEU A 306 11.86 -5.13 11.10
N ILE A 307 11.85 -6.07 10.16
CA ILE A 307 12.45 -7.39 10.31
C ILE A 307 13.76 -7.50 9.52
N GLY A 308 13.85 -6.85 8.35
CA GLY A 308 14.96 -7.04 7.41
C GLY A 308 14.98 -8.47 6.87
N GLU A 309 16.16 -9.08 6.87
CA GLU A 309 16.36 -10.49 6.44
C GLU A 309 15.94 -11.53 7.49
N ASP A 310 15.56 -11.08 8.69
CA ASP A 310 15.18 -11.97 9.79
C ASP A 310 13.78 -12.58 9.56
N THR A 311 13.37 -13.46 10.45
CA THR A 311 12.09 -14.19 10.38
C THR A 311 11.11 -13.69 11.44
N LEU A 312 9.82 -13.91 11.20
CA LEU A 312 8.77 -13.58 12.19
C LEU A 312 8.94 -14.41 13.48
N GLU A 313 9.42 -15.65 13.37
CA GLU A 313 9.71 -16.50 14.54
C GLU A 313 10.81 -15.87 15.39
N ASN A 314 11.91 -15.44 14.78
CA ASN A 314 13.02 -14.80 15.49
C ASN A 314 12.61 -13.48 16.14
N LEU A 315 11.79 -12.67 15.46
CA LEU A 315 11.22 -11.44 16.04
C LEU A 315 10.40 -11.75 17.29
N LEU A 316 9.52 -12.75 17.22
CA LEU A 316 8.72 -13.20 18.36
C LEU A 316 9.57 -13.66 19.53
N GLN A 317 10.58 -14.51 19.27
CA GLN A 317 11.53 -14.98 20.29
C GLN A 317 12.31 -13.82 20.92
N LYS A 318 12.70 -12.83 20.12
CA LYS A 318 13.36 -11.63 20.60
C LYS A 318 12.48 -10.84 21.56
N PHE A 319 11.20 -10.63 21.22
CA PHE A 319 10.25 -9.95 22.13
C PHE A 319 9.99 -10.75 23.41
N LEU A 320 9.97 -12.08 23.34
CA LEU A 320 9.89 -12.94 24.54
C LEU A 320 11.14 -12.78 25.42
N SER A 321 12.34 -12.83 24.82
CA SER A 321 13.61 -12.79 25.56
C SER A 321 13.84 -11.47 26.30
N ILE A 322 13.39 -10.34 25.71
CA ILE A 322 13.49 -9.01 26.34
C ILE A 322 12.28 -8.66 27.21
N GLY A 323 11.35 -9.60 27.41
CA GLY A 323 10.16 -9.41 28.27
C GLY A 323 9.08 -8.48 27.69
N LYS A 324 9.17 -8.09 26.42
CA LYS A 324 8.14 -7.27 25.76
C LYS A 324 6.90 -8.09 25.37
N LEU A 325 7.04 -9.38 25.15
CA LEU A 325 5.93 -10.31 24.95
C LEU A 325 5.90 -11.32 26.10
N GLN A 326 4.77 -11.45 26.77
CA GLN A 326 4.64 -12.43 27.85
C GLN A 326 4.39 -13.82 27.29
N VAL A 327 4.99 -14.85 27.90
CA VAL A 327 4.96 -16.25 27.42
C VAL A 327 3.53 -16.76 27.21
N HIS A 328 2.58 -16.41 28.11
CA HIS A 328 1.20 -16.84 27.99
C HIS A 328 0.45 -16.18 26.80
N LEU A 329 0.91 -15.02 26.31
CA LEU A 329 0.34 -14.35 25.15
C LEU A 329 0.86 -14.88 23.82
N HIS A 330 1.97 -15.61 23.79
CA HIS A 330 2.56 -16.18 22.57
C HIS A 330 1.55 -17.05 21.80
N LYS A 331 0.94 -18.04 22.46
CA LYS A 331 -0.08 -18.89 21.83
C LYS A 331 -1.29 -18.11 21.37
N LYS A 332 -1.70 -17.09 22.15
CA LYS A 332 -2.83 -16.24 21.79
C LYS A 332 -2.53 -15.40 20.52
N CYS A 333 -1.30 -14.91 20.41
CA CYS A 333 -0.84 -14.19 19.22
C CYS A 333 -0.97 -15.06 17.97
N ILE A 334 -0.47 -16.29 17.99
CA ILE A 334 -0.59 -17.25 16.87
C ILE A 334 -2.06 -17.56 16.57
N THR A 335 -2.88 -17.83 17.57
CA THR A 335 -4.32 -18.09 17.36
C THR A 335 -5.04 -16.90 16.71
N VAL A 336 -4.64 -15.65 17.03
CA VAL A 336 -5.21 -14.46 16.40
C VAL A 336 -4.76 -14.34 14.95
N MET A 337 -3.52 -14.68 14.63
CA MET A 337 -3.05 -14.73 13.24
C MET A 337 -3.85 -15.73 12.41
N GLU A 338 -4.05 -16.94 12.92
CA GLU A 338 -4.83 -17.99 12.25
C GLU A 338 -6.28 -17.56 12.00
N ARG A 339 -6.92 -16.86 12.95
CA ARG A 339 -8.26 -16.28 12.77
C ARG A 339 -8.32 -15.20 11.68
N ASN A 340 -7.20 -14.53 11.41
CA ASN A 340 -7.05 -13.60 10.30
C ASN A 340 -6.53 -14.28 9.02
N GLN A 341 -6.72 -15.60 8.90
CA GLN A 341 -6.35 -16.42 7.75
C GLN A 341 -4.82 -16.48 7.48
N ILE A 342 -4.01 -16.12 8.47
CA ILE A 342 -2.55 -16.22 8.41
C ILE A 342 -2.12 -17.56 9.00
N LYS A 343 -1.72 -18.49 8.15
CA LYS A 343 -1.19 -19.78 8.58
C LYS A 343 0.23 -19.59 9.08
N TRP A 344 0.41 -19.51 10.40
CA TRP A 344 1.69 -19.24 11.06
C TRP A 344 2.81 -20.14 10.58
N ASP A 345 2.58 -21.45 10.50
CA ASP A 345 3.59 -22.43 10.08
C ASP A 345 4.10 -22.22 8.65
N LEU A 346 3.34 -21.56 7.78
CA LEU A 346 3.76 -21.28 6.41
C LEU A 346 4.64 -20.04 6.28
N ILE A 347 4.61 -19.12 7.24
CA ILE A 347 5.30 -17.81 7.14
C ILE A 347 6.38 -17.61 8.20
N ARG A 348 6.32 -18.29 9.36
CA ARG A 348 7.15 -17.99 10.53
C ARG A 348 8.66 -18.04 10.27
N ASN A 349 9.11 -18.93 9.39
CA ASN A 349 10.53 -19.14 9.08
C ASN A 349 10.93 -18.59 7.69
N LYS A 350 10.02 -17.88 7.01
CA LYS A 350 10.34 -17.24 5.75
C LYS A 350 11.02 -15.90 5.99
N SER A 351 11.86 -15.49 5.04
CA SER A 351 12.32 -14.10 4.96
C SER A 351 11.11 -13.15 4.81
N SER A 352 11.20 -11.96 5.35
CA SER A 352 10.14 -10.94 5.20
C SER A 352 9.82 -10.63 3.74
N TYR A 353 10.81 -10.73 2.86
CA TYR A 353 10.67 -10.51 1.42
C TYR A 353 9.90 -11.63 0.69
N ASP A 354 9.82 -12.82 1.29
CA ASP A 354 9.10 -13.99 0.74
C ASP A 354 7.65 -14.09 1.26
N ILE A 355 7.24 -13.16 2.12
CA ILE A 355 5.90 -13.11 2.69
C ILE A 355 5.10 -12.02 1.96
N PRO A 356 3.88 -12.32 1.45
CA PRO A 356 3.02 -11.27 0.88
C PRO A 356 2.83 -10.11 1.87
N TRP A 357 2.97 -8.88 1.40
CA TRP A 357 2.96 -7.68 2.27
C TRP A 357 1.75 -7.56 3.18
N SER A 358 0.58 -7.89 2.68
CA SER A 358 -0.64 -7.88 3.50
C SER A 358 -0.57 -8.87 4.67
N MET A 359 -0.05 -10.08 4.43
CA MET A 359 0.11 -11.08 5.49
C MET A 359 1.19 -10.65 6.49
N LEU A 360 2.32 -10.15 6.00
CA LEU A 360 3.40 -9.64 6.84
C LEU A 360 2.92 -8.50 7.73
N ARG A 361 2.20 -7.52 7.16
CA ARG A 361 1.64 -6.38 7.88
C ARG A 361 0.67 -6.80 8.97
N ILE A 362 -0.31 -7.65 8.66
CA ILE A 362 -1.26 -8.14 9.67
C ILE A 362 -0.53 -8.93 10.75
N ALA A 363 0.42 -9.80 10.40
CA ALA A 363 1.22 -10.56 11.37
C ALA A 363 1.98 -9.63 12.32
N LEU A 364 2.64 -8.59 11.80
CA LEU A 364 3.35 -7.61 12.62
C LEU A 364 2.43 -6.79 13.50
N ILE A 365 1.28 -6.34 12.99
CA ILE A 365 0.28 -5.65 13.80
C ILE A 365 -0.18 -6.55 14.95
N VAL A 366 -0.45 -7.84 14.68
CA VAL A 366 -0.85 -8.80 15.73
C VAL A 366 0.27 -9.00 16.74
N ILE A 367 1.52 -9.15 16.34
CA ILE A 367 2.67 -9.26 17.25
C ILE A 367 2.78 -8.02 18.12
N LEU A 368 2.85 -6.83 17.53
CA LEU A 368 3.04 -5.58 18.24
C LEU A 368 1.90 -5.27 19.23
N THR A 369 0.66 -5.63 18.87
CA THR A 369 -0.50 -5.46 19.77
C THR A 369 -0.51 -6.40 20.96
N HIS A 370 0.19 -7.55 20.90
CA HIS A 370 0.36 -8.46 22.02
C HIS A 370 1.57 -8.11 22.89
N CYS A 371 2.46 -7.25 22.40
CA CYS A 371 3.61 -6.75 23.17
C CYS A 371 3.23 -5.64 24.16
N GLU A 372 4.09 -5.43 25.16
CA GLU A 372 3.92 -4.40 26.18
C GLU A 372 4.43 -3.04 25.66
N PHE A 373 3.61 -2.41 24.82
CA PHE A 373 3.77 -1.01 24.41
C PHE A 373 2.55 -0.21 24.87
N ASP A 374 2.76 1.05 25.26
CA ASP A 374 1.70 1.96 25.69
C ASP A 374 0.95 2.58 24.51
N LEU A 375 1.68 2.80 23.42
CA LEU A 375 1.21 3.41 22.19
C LEU A 375 1.73 2.63 20.97
N LEU A 376 0.84 2.35 20.05
CA LEU A 376 1.16 1.79 18.74
C LEU A 376 0.94 2.84 17.65
N ILE A 377 1.95 3.09 16.82
CA ILE A 377 1.86 3.97 15.66
C ILE A 377 1.91 3.11 14.41
N LEU A 378 0.89 3.21 13.57
CA LEU A 378 0.73 2.43 12.34
C LEU A 378 0.74 3.37 11.13
N ASP A 379 1.73 3.22 10.26
CA ASP A 379 1.81 3.95 9.00
C ASP A 379 1.26 3.09 7.87
N GLU A 380 0.20 3.59 7.22
CA GLU A 380 -0.56 2.95 6.15
C GLU A 380 -0.97 1.49 6.46
N PRO A 381 -1.68 1.22 7.58
CA PRO A 381 -1.98 -0.15 7.99
C PRO A 381 -2.93 -0.91 7.04
N THR A 382 -3.67 -0.20 6.19
CA THR A 382 -4.62 -0.79 5.22
C THR A 382 -4.02 -1.02 3.85
N PHE A 383 -2.78 -0.59 3.63
CA PHE A 383 -2.12 -0.72 2.34
C PHE A 383 -1.98 -2.19 1.88
N GLY A 384 -2.43 -2.49 0.66
CA GLY A 384 -2.41 -3.84 0.09
C GLY A 384 -3.42 -4.81 0.71
N LEU A 385 -4.32 -4.34 1.57
CA LEU A 385 -5.41 -5.14 2.13
C LEU A 385 -6.66 -5.05 1.26
N GLY A 386 -7.30 -6.19 0.98
CA GLY A 386 -8.63 -6.22 0.42
C GLY A 386 -9.70 -5.78 1.43
N TRP A 387 -10.93 -5.58 0.96
CA TRP A 387 -12.02 -5.04 1.78
C TRP A 387 -12.28 -5.88 3.04
N THR A 388 -12.39 -7.19 2.90
CA THR A 388 -12.64 -8.11 4.02
C THR A 388 -11.51 -8.04 5.05
N GLN A 389 -10.26 -7.93 4.61
CA GLN A 389 -9.12 -7.81 5.49
C GLN A 389 -9.11 -6.46 6.22
N LYS A 390 -9.47 -5.36 5.56
CA LYS A 390 -9.63 -4.03 6.18
C LYS A 390 -10.67 -4.07 7.29
N VAL A 391 -11.84 -4.68 7.05
CA VAL A 391 -12.91 -4.85 8.05
C VAL A 391 -12.43 -5.69 9.23
N ASN A 392 -11.75 -6.80 8.99
CA ASN A 392 -11.22 -7.66 10.04
C ASN A 392 -10.17 -6.92 10.89
N LEU A 393 -9.26 -6.18 10.23
CA LEU A 393 -8.25 -5.36 10.91
C LEU A 393 -8.90 -4.28 11.76
N LEU A 394 -9.91 -3.58 11.23
CA LEU A 394 -10.68 -2.58 11.97
C LEU A 394 -11.27 -3.17 13.25
N GLN A 395 -12.00 -4.28 13.13
CA GLN A 395 -12.61 -4.96 14.29
C GLN A 395 -11.57 -5.45 15.29
N TYR A 396 -10.42 -5.92 14.82
CA TYR A 396 -9.32 -6.34 15.66
C TYR A 396 -8.74 -5.16 16.44
N LEU A 397 -8.41 -4.07 15.77
CA LEU A 397 -7.84 -2.86 16.40
C LEU A 397 -8.84 -2.19 17.36
N GLN A 398 -10.15 -2.22 17.07
CA GLN A 398 -11.18 -1.74 17.99
C GLN A 398 -11.20 -2.52 19.33
N ARG A 399 -10.87 -3.82 19.31
CA ARG A 399 -10.70 -4.60 20.55
C ARG A 399 -9.44 -4.22 21.29
N TYR A 400 -8.34 -4.00 20.57
CA TYR A 400 -7.07 -3.53 21.14
C TYR A 400 -7.22 -2.18 21.83
N LEU A 401 -7.96 -1.24 21.24
CA LEU A 401 -8.20 0.10 21.76
C LEU A 401 -8.94 0.14 23.11
N LYS A 402 -9.52 -0.95 23.58
CA LYS A 402 -10.09 -1.02 24.93
C LYS A 402 -9.04 -0.84 26.02
N GLN A 403 -7.79 -1.15 25.76
CA GLN A 403 -6.71 -1.16 26.75
C GLN A 403 -5.53 -0.25 26.39
N LYS A 404 -5.27 -0.02 25.11
CA LYS A 404 -4.07 0.63 24.57
C LYS A 404 -4.43 1.85 23.71
N HIS A 405 -3.44 2.64 23.38
CA HIS A 405 -3.57 3.79 22.49
C HIS A 405 -2.99 3.50 21.10
N ILE A 406 -3.50 4.20 20.08
CA ILE A 406 -3.04 4.06 18.72
C ILE A 406 -2.98 5.41 18.00
N ILE A 407 -1.95 5.59 17.18
CA ILE A 407 -1.92 6.62 16.14
C ILE A 407 -1.95 5.89 14.80
N VAL A 408 -2.86 6.28 13.91
CA VAL A 408 -2.99 5.72 12.56
C VAL A 408 -2.71 6.81 11.55
N ILE A 409 -1.73 6.56 10.70
CA ILE A 409 -1.37 7.43 9.59
C ILE A 409 -1.86 6.75 8.33
N SER A 410 -2.74 7.38 7.56
CA SER A 410 -3.22 6.78 6.31
C SER A 410 -3.86 7.81 5.38
N HIS A 411 -3.85 7.48 4.09
CA HIS A 411 -4.68 8.14 3.09
C HIS A 411 -6.10 7.54 3.00
N ASP A 412 -6.34 6.37 3.64
CA ASP A 412 -7.67 5.73 3.75
C ASP A 412 -8.49 6.43 4.83
N VAL A 413 -9.08 7.58 4.45
CA VAL A 413 -9.84 8.43 5.38
C VAL A 413 -11.01 7.68 6.00
N GLU A 414 -11.68 6.80 5.25
CA GLU A 414 -12.82 6.02 5.72
C GLU A 414 -12.40 5.07 6.86
N PHE A 415 -11.29 4.35 6.69
CA PHE A 415 -10.73 3.49 7.74
C PHE A 415 -10.37 4.30 9.00
N VAL A 416 -9.66 5.43 8.82
CA VAL A 416 -9.23 6.30 9.92
C VAL A 416 -10.42 6.84 10.70
N GLN A 417 -11.47 7.32 10.03
CA GLN A 417 -12.68 7.83 10.66
C GLN A 417 -13.44 6.76 11.47
N ASN A 418 -13.33 5.51 11.06
CA ASN A 418 -13.99 4.40 11.75
C ASN A 418 -13.19 3.85 12.94
N ILE A 419 -11.92 4.24 13.12
CA ILE A 419 -11.09 3.77 14.22
C ILE A 419 -10.58 4.88 15.14
N CYS A 420 -10.39 6.10 14.65
CA CYS A 420 -9.78 7.19 15.42
C CYS A 420 -10.81 8.11 16.07
N ASN A 421 -10.54 8.53 17.31
CA ASN A 421 -11.35 9.49 18.04
C ASN A 421 -11.19 10.90 17.47
N VAL A 422 -9.96 11.26 17.12
CA VAL A 422 -9.56 12.55 16.58
C VAL A 422 -8.84 12.31 15.29
N VAL A 423 -9.09 13.15 14.30
CA VAL A 423 -8.41 13.09 13.00
C VAL A 423 -7.74 14.43 12.73
N LEU A 424 -6.43 14.40 12.51
CA LEU A 424 -5.63 15.54 12.10
C LEU A 424 -5.41 15.43 10.57
N SER A 425 -5.84 16.45 9.83
CA SER A 425 -5.60 16.55 8.39
C SER A 425 -4.42 17.46 8.10
N LEU A 426 -3.50 17.02 7.24
CA LEU A 426 -2.32 17.77 6.80
C LEU A 426 -2.51 18.32 5.38
N ASP A 427 -3.75 18.50 4.91
CA ASP A 427 -4.02 19.02 3.57
C ASP A 427 -3.82 20.54 3.54
N ASP A 428 -3.12 21.02 2.48
CA ASP A 428 -2.96 22.43 2.10
C ASP A 428 -2.36 23.36 3.16
N ASP A 429 -1.05 23.31 3.43
CA ASP A 429 -0.25 24.29 4.21
C ASP A 429 -0.93 24.86 5.50
N SER A 430 -2.17 24.51 5.73
CA SER A 430 -2.96 24.84 6.93
C SER A 430 -3.40 23.55 7.61
N ILE A 431 -2.96 23.38 8.85
CA ILE A 431 -3.46 22.31 9.70
C ILE A 431 -4.79 22.76 10.23
N THR A 432 -5.82 22.20 9.69
CA THR A 432 -7.13 22.24 10.31
C THR A 432 -7.20 21.05 11.27
N THR A 433 -7.13 21.32 12.57
CA THR A 433 -7.81 20.45 13.52
C THR A 433 -9.27 20.54 13.12
N SER A 434 -9.75 19.58 12.35
CA SER A 434 -11.17 19.38 12.27
C SER A 434 -11.60 19.00 13.68
N ASP A 435 -12.02 20.02 14.45
CA ASP A 435 -12.86 19.76 15.60
C ASP A 435 -13.89 18.75 15.15
N LEU A 436 -13.72 17.51 15.62
CA LEU A 436 -14.76 16.50 15.64
C LEU A 436 -15.82 16.77 14.58
N ILE A 437 -15.73 16.13 13.45
CA ILE A 437 -16.95 15.71 12.83
C ILE A 437 -17.55 14.71 13.85
N GLN A 438 -18.19 15.23 14.89
CA GLN A 438 -19.30 14.59 15.55
C GLN A 438 -20.33 14.43 14.41
N ILE A 439 -20.21 13.32 13.71
CA ILE A 439 -21.34 12.80 12.97
C ILE A 439 -22.31 12.34 14.07
N GLU A 440 -23.07 13.27 14.61
CA GLU A 440 -24.41 12.97 15.08
C GLU A 440 -25.16 12.43 13.87
N ARG A 441 -25.03 11.15 13.62
CA ARG A 441 -26.03 10.43 12.85
C ARG A 441 -27.29 10.47 13.71
N LYS A 442 -28.19 11.38 13.39
CA LYS A 442 -29.56 11.29 13.81
C LYS A 442 -30.02 9.89 13.42
N ASP A 443 -30.35 9.10 14.47
CA ASP A 443 -31.10 7.88 14.32
C ASP A 443 -32.37 8.21 13.53
N THR A 444 -32.47 7.66 12.33
CA THR A 444 -33.73 7.49 11.60
C THR A 444 -33.90 6.03 11.26
#